data_c9aad66051497285f41957fbf672de4b
#
_entry.id   c9aad66051497285f41957fbf672de4b
#
_cell.length_a   1.000
_cell.length_b   1.000
_cell.length_c   1.000
_cell.angle_alpha   90.00
_cell.angle_beta   90.00
_cell.angle_gamma   90.00
#
_symmetry.space_group_name_H-M   'P 1'
#
loop_
_entity.id
_entity.type
_entity.pdbx_description
1 polymer ?
#
loop_
_entity_poly.entity_id
_entity_poly.type
_entity_poly.pdbx_seq_one_letter_code
_entity_poly.pdbx_strand_id
1 'polypeptide(L)'
;MDTLFTRHRALLDRAVTASGERGFWTPFPEVPSGRIYGETAREDGLAAYRVLLGAPFTLEGHPESARVGAETSPWGPTLEITYPTADAETLVTASQAAGAAWAAAGPEARVGLLLEALRRLNARSFEMAHAVMHTTGQAFPMAFQAGGPHAQDRGLEAVAMAWAEMSRTPASARWEKPQGKAGPIVLEKHWRVVPRGVALVIGCQTFPTWNSYPGLFASLATGNTVIVKPHPGATLPLALTVAVLRDLLAEQGLPRDVVLLAADSAEAPLAPDLVRHPAVAIVDYTGSTTFGAWVRAHAGTARVYTEEAGVNAIVIAATDDLAGMCANLAFSLSLYSGQMCTAPQDILVPRDGIETNEGHKSFAEVGAGIAAAIDALLADPARAAGICGAIANPA
;
A
#
# COMPACT_ATOMS: atom_id res chain seq x y z
N MET A 1 -9.61 23.24 -21.05
CA MET A 1 -10.23 22.77 -19.80
C MET A 1 -9.14 22.32 -18.85
N ASP A 2 -9.22 22.72 -17.59
CA ASP A 2 -8.27 22.28 -16.56
C ASP A 2 -8.58 20.82 -16.19
N THR A 3 -7.81 19.88 -16.73
CA THR A 3 -7.96 18.45 -16.43
C THR A 3 -7.30 18.11 -15.09
N LEU A 4 -7.66 16.99 -14.46
CA LEU A 4 -6.97 16.51 -13.26
C LEU A 4 -5.47 16.32 -13.51
N PHE A 5 -5.09 15.89 -14.69
CA PHE A 5 -3.68 15.77 -15.08
C PHE A 5 -2.95 17.12 -15.08
N THR A 6 -3.54 18.15 -15.71
CA THR A 6 -2.96 19.49 -15.71
C THR A 6 -2.83 20.06 -14.29
N ARG A 7 -3.87 19.84 -13.46
CA ARG A 7 -3.89 20.29 -12.07
C ARG A 7 -2.74 19.71 -11.24
N HIS A 8 -2.44 18.42 -11.44
CA HIS A 8 -1.43 17.71 -10.67
C HIS A 8 -0.08 17.58 -11.37
N ARG A 9 0.11 18.22 -12.53
CA ARG A 9 1.33 18.08 -13.33
C ARG A 9 2.60 18.42 -12.56
N ALA A 10 2.62 19.50 -11.80
CA ALA A 10 3.79 19.91 -11.02
C ALA A 10 4.15 18.89 -9.94
N LEU A 11 3.13 18.30 -9.29
CA LEU A 11 3.31 17.21 -8.32
C LEU A 11 3.95 15.98 -8.98
N LEU A 12 3.42 15.58 -10.14
CA LEU A 12 3.93 14.44 -10.91
C LEU A 12 5.39 14.64 -11.34
N ASP A 13 5.70 15.80 -11.93
CA ASP A 13 7.05 16.10 -12.41
C ASP A 13 8.06 16.08 -11.26
N ARG A 14 7.68 16.59 -10.08
CA ARG A 14 8.55 16.55 -8.89
C ARG A 14 8.71 15.12 -8.37
N ALA A 15 7.65 14.30 -8.36
CA ALA A 15 7.71 12.90 -7.96
C ALA A 15 8.62 12.07 -8.89
N VAL A 16 8.50 12.27 -10.21
CA VAL A 16 9.38 11.62 -11.20
C VAL A 16 10.84 12.03 -10.98
N THR A 17 11.10 13.31 -10.74
CA THR A 17 12.46 13.80 -10.46
C THR A 17 13.02 13.19 -9.19
N ALA A 18 12.26 13.20 -8.09
CA ALA A 18 12.69 12.62 -6.81
C ALA A 18 13.01 11.13 -6.92
N SER A 19 12.18 10.36 -7.64
CA SER A 19 12.41 8.94 -7.91
C SER A 19 13.70 8.71 -8.70
N GLY A 20 14.01 9.58 -9.67
CA GLY A 20 15.24 9.51 -10.47
C GLY A 20 16.50 9.91 -9.68
N GLU A 21 16.43 10.95 -8.86
CA GLU A 21 17.51 11.44 -8.00
C GLU A 21 17.75 10.56 -6.78
N ARG A 22 16.76 9.73 -6.38
CA ARG A 22 16.77 8.89 -5.19
C ARG A 22 16.96 9.67 -3.89
N GLY A 23 16.53 10.95 -3.88
CA GLY A 23 16.53 11.83 -2.72
C GLY A 23 15.23 11.70 -1.94
N PHE A 24 15.28 12.03 -0.63
CA PHE A 24 14.06 12.13 0.17
C PHE A 24 13.22 13.32 -0.27
N TRP A 25 11.96 13.05 -0.57
CA TRP A 25 10.95 14.07 -0.82
C TRP A 25 9.56 13.46 -0.65
N THR A 26 8.65 14.16 0.02
CA THR A 26 7.24 13.79 0.15
C THR A 26 6.34 15.02 0.10
N PRO A 27 5.19 14.96 -0.58
CA PRO A 27 4.14 15.97 -0.49
C PRO A 27 3.15 15.71 0.65
N PHE A 28 3.26 14.54 1.33
CA PHE A 28 2.32 14.08 2.34
C PHE A 28 2.94 14.17 3.74
N PRO A 29 2.58 15.19 4.55
CA PRO A 29 3.20 15.39 5.85
C PRO A 29 2.95 14.24 6.82
N GLU A 30 4.01 13.75 7.46
CA GLU A 30 3.97 12.62 8.38
C GLU A 30 3.53 12.97 9.81
N VAL A 31 3.55 14.27 10.15
CA VAL A 31 3.22 14.73 11.50
C VAL A 31 1.71 14.96 11.63
N PRO A 32 1.00 14.26 12.53
CA PRO A 32 -0.44 14.43 12.74
C PRO A 32 -0.75 15.74 13.48
N SER A 33 -0.52 16.86 12.83
CA SER A 33 -0.64 18.20 13.41
C SER A 33 -1.81 18.98 12.83
N GLY A 34 -2.61 19.59 13.68
CA GLY A 34 -3.67 20.51 13.28
C GLY A 34 -3.18 21.74 12.50
N ARG A 35 -1.91 22.15 12.67
CA ARG A 35 -1.30 23.22 11.87
C ARG A 35 -1.13 22.83 10.41
N ILE A 36 -1.00 21.52 10.13
CA ILE A 36 -0.76 20.99 8.79
C ILE A 36 -2.08 20.55 8.14
N TYR A 37 -2.89 19.80 8.87
CA TYR A 37 -4.09 19.16 8.34
C TYR A 37 -5.39 19.93 8.60
N GLY A 38 -5.35 20.95 9.47
CA GLY A 38 -6.49 21.70 9.94
C GLY A 38 -6.73 21.49 11.43
N GLU A 39 -7.21 22.53 12.13
CA GLU A 39 -7.37 22.52 13.59
C GLU A 39 -8.30 21.42 14.08
N THR A 40 -9.33 21.09 13.32
CA THR A 40 -10.36 20.07 13.65
C THR A 40 -10.09 18.70 13.01
N ALA A 41 -9.03 18.56 12.21
CA ALA A 41 -8.82 17.36 11.38
C ALA A 41 -8.75 16.05 12.21
N ARG A 42 -8.23 16.11 13.43
CA ARG A 42 -8.18 14.95 14.34
C ARG A 42 -9.57 14.53 14.81
N GLU A 43 -10.37 15.50 15.25
CA GLU A 43 -11.74 15.31 15.75
C GLU A 43 -12.64 14.87 14.60
N ASP A 44 -12.53 15.50 13.44
CA ASP A 44 -13.29 15.18 12.24
C ASP A 44 -12.97 13.76 11.75
N GLY A 45 -11.69 13.37 11.72
CA GLY A 45 -11.28 12.04 11.34
C GLY A 45 -11.77 10.96 12.31
N LEU A 46 -11.73 11.21 13.60
CA LEU A 46 -12.32 10.31 14.61
C LEU A 46 -13.84 10.22 14.47
N ALA A 47 -14.52 11.33 14.23
CA ALA A 47 -15.97 11.36 14.03
C ALA A 47 -16.36 10.57 12.77
N ALA A 48 -15.64 10.77 11.65
CA ALA A 48 -15.84 10.03 10.41
C ALA A 48 -15.67 8.51 10.61
N TYR A 49 -14.60 8.09 11.32
CA TYR A 49 -14.40 6.68 11.67
C TYR A 49 -15.56 6.12 12.52
N ARG A 50 -15.99 6.87 13.55
CA ARG A 50 -17.06 6.40 14.46
C ARG A 50 -18.40 6.18 13.78
N VAL A 51 -18.72 6.96 12.75
CA VAL A 51 -19.96 6.79 11.97
C VAL A 51 -20.01 5.46 11.23
N LEU A 52 -18.85 4.86 10.94
CA LEU A 52 -18.76 3.58 10.25
C LEU A 52 -19.02 2.37 11.19
N LEU A 53 -18.80 2.54 12.49
CA LEU A 53 -18.94 1.45 13.46
C LEU A 53 -20.40 0.98 13.55
N GLY A 54 -20.61 -0.34 13.50
CA GLY A 54 -21.93 -0.96 13.56
C GLY A 54 -22.80 -0.72 12.33
N ALA A 55 -22.25 -0.16 11.25
CA ALA A 55 -22.99 0.21 10.06
C ALA A 55 -22.57 -0.61 8.82
N PRO A 56 -23.46 -0.81 7.84
CA PRO A 56 -23.09 -1.37 6.55
C PRO A 56 -22.24 -0.36 5.76
N PHE A 57 -21.02 -0.77 5.38
CA PHE A 57 -20.17 0.01 4.48
C PHE A 57 -20.73 -0.02 3.07
N THR A 58 -21.07 1.13 2.50
CA THR A 58 -21.73 1.23 1.20
C THR A 58 -20.73 1.56 0.09
N LEU A 59 -20.74 0.79 -0.98
CA LEU A 59 -20.07 1.06 -2.25
C LEU A 59 -21.12 1.14 -3.35
N GLU A 60 -21.44 2.34 -3.83
CA GLU A 60 -22.48 2.55 -4.82
C GLU A 60 -22.23 1.75 -6.11
N GLY A 61 -23.23 0.97 -6.56
CA GLY A 61 -23.14 0.15 -7.77
C GLY A 61 -22.11 -0.98 -7.73
N HIS A 62 -21.61 -1.34 -6.54
CA HIS A 62 -20.71 -2.48 -6.37
C HIS A 62 -21.51 -3.79 -6.47
N PRO A 63 -20.97 -4.85 -7.13
CA PRO A 63 -21.59 -6.17 -7.11
C PRO A 63 -21.78 -6.67 -5.66
N GLU A 64 -23.03 -7.02 -5.32
CA GLU A 64 -23.35 -7.48 -3.96
C GLU A 64 -24.36 -8.63 -4.03
N SER A 65 -23.97 -9.81 -3.55
CA SER A 65 -24.87 -10.96 -3.36
C SER A 65 -25.10 -11.25 -1.86
N ALA A 66 -24.19 -10.82 -1.02
CA ALA A 66 -24.23 -10.95 0.44
C ALA A 66 -23.38 -9.85 1.10
N ARG A 67 -23.35 -9.85 2.42
CA ARG A 67 -22.48 -8.99 3.21
C ARG A 67 -21.63 -9.82 4.17
N VAL A 68 -20.39 -9.39 4.37
CA VAL A 68 -19.44 -10.01 5.30
C VAL A 68 -18.80 -8.92 6.18
N GLY A 69 -18.35 -9.31 7.36
CA GLY A 69 -17.63 -8.43 8.29
C GLY A 69 -17.41 -9.16 9.60
N ALA A 70 -16.16 -9.28 9.99
CA ALA A 70 -15.76 -9.96 11.23
C ALA A 70 -14.58 -9.26 11.88
N GLU A 71 -14.35 -7.97 11.56
CA GLU A 71 -13.22 -7.22 12.10
C GLU A 71 -13.40 -6.98 13.59
N THR A 72 -12.42 -7.46 14.35
CA THR A 72 -12.30 -7.19 15.79
C THR A 72 -11.04 -6.38 16.00
N SER A 73 -11.15 -5.27 16.72
CA SER A 73 -9.99 -4.47 17.02
C SER A 73 -9.05 -5.23 17.96
N PRO A 74 -7.74 -5.29 17.65
CA PRO A 74 -6.74 -5.80 18.60
C PRO A 74 -6.70 -4.99 19.92
N TRP A 75 -7.31 -3.80 19.94
CA TRP A 75 -7.51 -2.96 21.14
C TRP A 75 -8.78 -3.31 21.93
N GLY A 76 -9.54 -4.31 21.49
CA GLY A 76 -10.66 -4.92 22.19
C GLY A 76 -12.04 -4.77 21.54
N PRO A 77 -12.49 -3.59 21.05
CA PRO A 77 -13.85 -3.49 20.52
C PRO A 77 -14.02 -4.18 19.16
N THR A 78 -15.19 -4.78 18.93
CA THR A 78 -15.61 -5.25 17.61
C THR A 78 -16.07 -4.04 16.79
N LEU A 79 -15.74 -4.03 15.49
CA LEU A 79 -16.11 -2.91 14.61
C LEU A 79 -17.57 -3.01 14.15
N GLU A 80 -18.08 -4.25 13.99
CA GLU A 80 -19.45 -4.54 13.52
C GLU A 80 -19.79 -3.90 12.17
N ILE A 81 -18.76 -3.65 11.34
CA ILE A 81 -18.92 -3.13 9.97
C ILE A 81 -19.14 -4.31 9.03
N THR A 82 -20.10 -4.19 8.13
CA THR A 82 -20.32 -5.20 7.08
C THR A 82 -20.04 -4.62 5.70
N TYR A 83 -19.41 -5.41 4.83
CA TYR A 83 -19.00 -5.02 3.49
C TYR A 83 -19.74 -5.80 2.42
N PRO A 84 -20.03 -5.21 1.24
CA PRO A 84 -20.58 -5.95 0.11
C PRO A 84 -19.61 -7.03 -0.34
N THR A 85 -20.13 -8.21 -0.64
CA THR A 85 -19.37 -9.32 -1.23
C THR A 85 -20.13 -9.98 -2.37
N ALA A 86 -19.39 -10.51 -3.34
CA ALA A 86 -19.86 -11.31 -4.45
C ALA A 86 -18.84 -12.40 -4.77
N ASP A 87 -19.24 -13.44 -5.51
CA ASP A 87 -18.32 -14.48 -5.93
C ASP A 87 -17.23 -13.98 -6.91
N ALA A 88 -16.19 -14.77 -7.09
CA ALA A 88 -15.04 -14.41 -7.92
C ALA A 88 -15.42 -14.17 -9.38
N GLU A 89 -16.32 -14.98 -9.96
CA GLU A 89 -16.78 -14.85 -11.34
C GLU A 89 -17.51 -13.52 -11.56
N THR A 90 -18.41 -13.15 -10.65
CA THR A 90 -19.16 -11.89 -10.70
C THR A 90 -18.23 -10.69 -10.63
N LEU A 91 -17.26 -10.69 -9.70
CA LEU A 91 -16.28 -9.60 -9.55
C LEU A 91 -15.38 -9.48 -10.78
N VAL A 92 -14.87 -10.61 -11.30
CA VAL A 92 -13.98 -10.58 -12.48
C VAL A 92 -14.75 -10.14 -13.73
N THR A 93 -15.96 -10.60 -13.93
CA THR A 93 -16.81 -10.18 -15.07
C THR A 93 -17.07 -8.68 -15.04
N ALA A 94 -17.45 -8.11 -13.89
CA ALA A 94 -17.65 -6.67 -13.74
C ALA A 94 -16.37 -5.87 -14.00
N SER A 95 -15.23 -6.34 -13.45
CA SER A 95 -13.93 -5.73 -13.67
C SER A 95 -13.52 -5.75 -15.15
N GLN A 96 -13.69 -6.87 -15.85
CA GLN A 96 -13.40 -6.98 -17.29
C GLN A 96 -14.25 -6.03 -18.11
N ALA A 97 -15.55 -5.93 -17.80
CA ALA A 97 -16.48 -5.04 -18.53
C ALA A 97 -16.05 -3.57 -18.45
N ALA A 98 -15.44 -3.13 -17.33
CA ALA A 98 -14.93 -1.78 -17.15
C ALA A 98 -13.60 -1.53 -17.89
N GLY A 99 -12.86 -2.58 -18.26
CA GLY A 99 -11.48 -2.50 -18.77
C GLY A 99 -11.33 -1.68 -20.04
N ALA A 100 -12.23 -1.82 -21.00
CA ALA A 100 -12.16 -1.12 -22.29
C ALA A 100 -12.26 0.41 -22.10
N ALA A 101 -13.21 0.87 -21.28
CA ALA A 101 -13.39 2.30 -20.99
C ALA A 101 -12.18 2.87 -20.23
N TRP A 102 -11.63 2.12 -19.28
CA TRP A 102 -10.44 2.54 -18.53
C TRP A 102 -9.19 2.63 -19.42
N ALA A 103 -8.98 1.65 -20.29
CA ALA A 103 -7.90 1.70 -21.26
C ALA A 103 -8.03 2.88 -22.22
N ALA A 104 -9.26 3.16 -22.69
CA ALA A 104 -9.57 4.26 -23.61
C ALA A 104 -9.40 5.66 -22.99
N ALA A 105 -9.52 5.80 -21.66
CA ALA A 105 -9.31 7.07 -20.95
C ALA A 105 -7.91 7.67 -21.18
N GLY A 106 -6.93 6.83 -21.50
CA GLY A 106 -5.56 7.26 -21.78
C GLY A 106 -4.71 7.48 -20.52
N PRO A 107 -3.38 7.51 -20.68
CA PRO A 107 -2.46 7.57 -19.54
C PRO A 107 -2.56 8.87 -18.74
N GLU A 108 -2.75 10.03 -19.39
CA GLU A 108 -2.89 11.32 -18.69
C GLU A 108 -4.11 11.37 -17.79
N ALA A 109 -5.29 10.94 -18.30
CA ALA A 109 -6.50 10.93 -17.50
C ALA A 109 -6.39 9.98 -16.31
N ARG A 110 -5.84 8.78 -16.52
CA ARG A 110 -5.61 7.81 -15.45
C ARG A 110 -4.68 8.36 -14.37
N VAL A 111 -3.52 8.86 -14.75
CA VAL A 111 -2.53 9.44 -13.82
C VAL A 111 -3.12 10.63 -13.07
N GLY A 112 -3.80 11.56 -13.76
CA GLY A 112 -4.45 12.70 -13.12
C GLY A 112 -5.50 12.30 -12.08
N LEU A 113 -6.32 11.28 -12.37
CA LEU A 113 -7.30 10.72 -11.44
C LEU A 113 -6.62 10.10 -10.21
N LEU A 114 -5.55 9.34 -10.40
CA LEU A 114 -4.84 8.68 -9.30
C LEU A 114 -4.13 9.67 -8.38
N LEU A 115 -3.56 10.74 -8.92
CA LEU A 115 -2.98 11.83 -8.11
C LEU A 115 -4.05 12.56 -7.30
N GLU A 116 -5.23 12.79 -7.87
CA GLU A 116 -6.38 13.35 -7.13
C GLU A 116 -6.86 12.40 -6.04
N ALA A 117 -6.88 11.08 -6.31
CA ALA A 117 -7.22 10.09 -5.30
C ALA A 117 -6.27 10.15 -4.10
N LEU A 118 -4.95 10.20 -4.34
CA LEU A 118 -3.95 10.33 -3.28
C LEU A 118 -4.14 11.62 -2.47
N ARG A 119 -4.46 12.74 -3.13
CA ARG A 119 -4.78 13.99 -2.44
C ARG A 119 -6.01 13.86 -1.53
N ARG A 120 -7.07 13.22 -2.02
CA ARG A 120 -8.29 12.98 -1.23
C ARG A 120 -8.06 12.01 -0.08
N LEU A 121 -7.27 10.98 -0.28
CA LEU A 121 -6.86 10.05 0.77
C LEU A 121 -6.01 10.76 1.84
N ASN A 122 -5.11 11.68 1.42
CA ASN A 122 -4.32 12.47 2.37
C ASN A 122 -5.20 13.36 3.24
N ALA A 123 -6.22 13.99 2.70
CA ALA A 123 -7.18 14.77 3.47
C ALA A 123 -7.95 13.94 4.52
N ARG A 124 -8.02 12.60 4.34
CA ARG A 124 -8.66 11.64 5.26
C ARG A 124 -7.65 10.87 6.12
N SER A 125 -6.40 11.34 6.25
CA SER A 125 -5.35 10.61 6.96
C SER A 125 -5.68 10.31 8.42
N PHE A 126 -6.40 11.17 9.13
CA PHE A 126 -6.84 10.90 10.50
C PHE A 126 -7.91 9.80 10.58
N GLU A 127 -8.87 9.78 9.69
CA GLU A 127 -9.85 8.71 9.58
C GLU A 127 -9.18 7.37 9.22
N MET A 128 -8.27 7.40 8.25
CA MET A 128 -7.47 6.23 7.86
C MET A 128 -6.62 5.72 9.04
N ALA A 129 -6.06 6.61 9.85
CA ALA A 129 -5.29 6.23 11.02
C ALA A 129 -6.13 5.45 12.04
N HIS A 130 -7.38 5.85 12.29
CA HIS A 130 -8.29 5.10 13.15
C HIS A 130 -8.69 3.76 12.53
N ALA A 131 -8.97 3.73 11.23
CA ALA A 131 -9.26 2.48 10.52
C ALA A 131 -8.09 1.49 10.61
N VAL A 132 -6.86 1.95 10.35
CA VAL A 132 -5.65 1.13 10.46
C VAL A 132 -5.39 0.70 11.91
N MET A 133 -5.42 1.62 12.87
CA MET A 133 -5.21 1.32 14.29
C MET A 133 -6.12 0.18 14.76
N HIS A 134 -7.41 0.27 14.45
CA HIS A 134 -8.41 -0.66 14.96
C HIS A 134 -8.53 -1.98 14.15
N THR A 135 -7.88 -2.09 13.01
CA THR A 135 -7.86 -3.34 12.23
C THR A 135 -6.51 -4.05 12.28
N THR A 136 -5.45 -3.33 12.62
CA THR A 136 -4.09 -3.88 12.59
C THR A 136 -3.44 -3.98 13.97
N GLY A 137 -3.90 -3.21 14.96
CA GLY A 137 -3.26 -3.11 16.28
C GLY A 137 -2.10 -2.11 16.33
N GLN A 138 -1.77 -1.42 15.24
CA GLN A 138 -0.77 -0.35 15.28
C GLN A 138 -1.18 0.73 16.29
N ALA A 139 -0.20 1.31 17.00
CA ALA A 139 -0.45 2.51 17.79
C ALA A 139 -0.79 3.70 16.87
N PHE A 140 -1.60 4.65 17.35
CA PHE A 140 -2.10 5.75 16.51
C PHE A 140 -1.02 6.50 15.71
N PRO A 141 0.15 6.87 16.28
CA PRO A 141 1.18 7.57 15.51
C PRO A 141 1.68 6.75 14.31
N MET A 142 1.91 5.44 14.52
CA MET A 142 2.32 4.53 13.46
C MET A 142 1.20 4.31 12.44
N ALA A 143 -0.03 4.10 12.89
CA ALA A 143 -1.20 3.93 12.02
C ALA A 143 -1.43 5.18 11.14
N PHE A 144 -1.19 6.38 11.68
CA PHE A 144 -1.25 7.62 10.92
C PHE A 144 -0.16 7.68 9.85
N GLN A 145 1.10 7.44 10.24
CA GLN A 145 2.24 7.51 9.31
C GLN A 145 2.18 6.42 8.26
N ALA A 146 2.18 5.16 8.69
CA ALA A 146 2.24 4.01 7.78
C ALA A 146 0.95 3.82 6.97
N GLY A 147 -0.22 3.99 7.61
CA GLY A 147 -1.52 3.84 6.96
C GLY A 147 -1.93 5.01 6.07
N GLY A 148 -1.44 6.22 6.36
CA GLY A 148 -1.69 7.47 5.65
C GLY A 148 -0.52 7.91 4.78
N PRO A 149 0.26 8.94 5.20
CA PRO A 149 1.30 9.58 4.37
C PRO A 149 2.27 8.63 3.69
N HIS A 150 2.85 7.65 4.40
CA HIS A 150 3.81 6.73 3.80
C HIS A 150 3.17 5.80 2.75
N ALA A 151 1.93 5.34 2.99
CA ALA A 151 1.21 4.56 1.99
C ALA A 151 0.91 5.41 0.75
N GLN A 152 0.54 6.68 0.94
CA GLN A 152 0.28 7.61 -0.15
C GLN A 152 1.55 7.91 -0.96
N ASP A 153 2.71 8.03 -0.31
CA ASP A 153 4.00 8.18 -0.98
C ASP A 153 4.32 6.95 -1.85
N ARG A 154 4.08 5.75 -1.36
CA ARG A 154 4.25 4.52 -2.17
C ARG A 154 3.30 4.49 -3.37
N GLY A 155 2.07 4.93 -3.21
CA GLY A 155 1.13 5.11 -4.32
C GLY A 155 1.60 6.17 -5.31
N LEU A 156 2.11 7.30 -4.83
CA LEU A 156 2.65 8.37 -5.67
C LEU A 156 3.89 7.91 -6.45
N GLU A 157 4.81 7.21 -5.80
CA GLU A 157 5.99 6.63 -6.44
C GLU A 157 5.59 5.66 -7.55
N ALA A 158 4.62 4.77 -7.28
CA ALA A 158 4.11 3.83 -8.27
C ALA A 158 3.51 4.54 -9.50
N VAL A 159 2.72 5.62 -9.29
CA VAL A 159 2.17 6.44 -10.37
C VAL A 159 3.26 7.16 -11.14
N ALA A 160 4.25 7.74 -10.45
CA ALA A 160 5.36 8.48 -11.06
C ALA A 160 6.24 7.57 -11.91
N MET A 161 6.59 6.38 -11.40
CA MET A 161 7.37 5.39 -12.15
C MET A 161 6.61 4.86 -13.36
N ALA A 162 5.31 4.56 -13.21
CA ALA A 162 4.46 4.14 -14.31
C ALA A 162 4.37 5.22 -15.38
N TRP A 163 4.19 6.48 -14.98
CA TRP A 163 4.17 7.62 -15.90
C TRP A 163 5.49 7.79 -16.64
N ALA A 164 6.62 7.78 -15.91
CA ALA A 164 7.96 7.93 -16.50
C ALA A 164 8.22 6.85 -17.56
N GLU A 165 7.86 5.59 -17.29
CA GLU A 165 8.03 4.49 -18.24
C GLU A 165 7.06 4.59 -19.44
N MET A 166 5.78 4.92 -19.21
CA MET A 166 4.80 5.06 -20.30
C MET A 166 5.09 6.24 -21.22
N SER A 167 5.65 7.34 -20.70
CA SER A 167 5.97 8.56 -21.45
C SER A 167 7.36 8.55 -22.12
N ARG A 168 8.20 7.55 -21.82
CA ARG A 168 9.55 7.42 -22.39
C ARG A 168 9.55 7.29 -23.90
N THR A 169 8.54 6.65 -24.47
CA THR A 169 8.38 6.49 -25.91
C THR A 169 7.25 7.41 -26.40
N PRO A 170 7.48 8.26 -27.40
CA PRO A 170 6.44 9.11 -27.97
C PRO A 170 5.26 8.31 -28.51
N ALA A 171 4.02 8.79 -28.29
CA ALA A 171 2.82 8.12 -28.78
C ALA A 171 2.76 8.02 -30.30
N SER A 172 3.40 8.93 -31.01
CA SER A 172 3.55 8.91 -32.46
C SER A 172 4.92 9.46 -32.88
N ALA A 173 5.42 8.93 -33.98
CA ALA A 173 6.65 9.43 -34.61
C ALA A 173 6.58 9.24 -36.12
N ARG A 174 7.13 10.20 -36.88
CA ARG A 174 7.35 10.09 -38.32
C ARG A 174 8.82 9.76 -38.56
N TRP A 175 9.04 8.67 -39.27
CA TRP A 175 10.39 8.25 -39.66
C TRP A 175 10.55 8.38 -41.17
N GLU A 176 11.61 9.05 -41.62
CA GLU A 176 11.90 9.27 -43.02
C GLU A 176 13.30 8.76 -43.35
N LYS A 177 13.40 7.93 -44.38
CA LYS A 177 14.69 7.48 -44.93
C LYS A 177 14.88 7.98 -46.35
N PRO A 178 15.88 8.83 -46.61
CA PRO A 178 16.22 9.27 -47.98
C PRO A 178 16.54 8.10 -48.91
N GLN A 179 16.01 8.12 -50.13
CA GLN A 179 16.29 7.13 -51.17
C GLN A 179 16.79 7.79 -52.47
N GLY A 180 17.64 8.78 -52.38
CA GLY A 180 18.17 9.47 -53.54
C GLY A 180 17.06 10.07 -54.43
N LYS A 181 17.07 9.70 -55.73
CA LYS A 181 16.11 10.25 -56.72
C LYS A 181 14.69 9.69 -56.59
N ALA A 182 14.48 8.60 -55.85
CA ALA A 182 13.16 7.95 -55.71
C ALA A 182 12.27 8.62 -54.66
N GLY A 183 12.78 9.63 -53.94
CA GLY A 183 12.09 10.24 -52.82
C GLY A 183 12.24 9.42 -51.51
N PRO A 184 11.86 9.96 -50.36
CA PRO A 184 12.02 9.28 -49.09
C PRO A 184 10.99 8.16 -48.89
N ILE A 185 11.40 7.11 -48.18
CA ILE A 185 10.45 6.20 -47.53
C ILE A 185 9.97 6.88 -46.24
N VAL A 186 8.66 6.96 -46.07
CA VAL A 186 8.01 7.55 -44.90
C VAL A 186 7.24 6.48 -44.14
N LEU A 187 7.48 6.37 -42.84
CA LEU A 187 6.72 5.53 -41.93
C LEU A 187 6.11 6.36 -40.80
N GLU A 188 4.81 6.24 -40.62
CA GLU A 188 4.12 6.72 -39.42
C GLU A 188 4.13 5.60 -38.36
N LYS A 189 4.66 5.91 -37.19
CA LYS A 189 4.75 4.97 -36.05
C LYS A 189 3.85 5.40 -34.94
N HIS A 190 3.09 4.46 -34.38
CA HIS A 190 2.25 4.69 -33.22
C HIS A 190 2.63 3.74 -32.10
N TRP A 191 2.77 4.28 -30.90
CA TRP A 191 3.08 3.53 -29.70
C TRP A 191 1.93 3.60 -28.73
N ARG A 192 1.51 2.46 -28.20
CA ARG A 192 0.45 2.36 -27.21
C ARG A 192 0.86 1.39 -26.11
N VAL A 193 0.68 1.83 -24.84
CA VAL A 193 0.75 0.93 -23.69
C VAL A 193 -0.55 0.15 -23.61
N VAL A 194 -0.47 -1.18 -23.63
CA VAL A 194 -1.60 -2.09 -23.59
C VAL A 194 -1.69 -2.70 -22.18
N PRO A 195 -2.83 -2.55 -21.49
CA PRO A 195 -3.03 -3.20 -20.17
C PRO A 195 -3.04 -4.72 -20.33
N ARG A 196 -2.66 -5.43 -19.28
CA ARG A 196 -2.68 -6.91 -19.26
C ARG A 196 -4.09 -7.46 -19.03
N GLY A 197 -4.94 -6.74 -18.28
CA GLY A 197 -6.29 -7.17 -17.92
C GLY A 197 -6.64 -6.87 -16.47
N VAL A 198 -7.27 -7.81 -15.80
CA VAL A 198 -7.65 -7.68 -14.39
C VAL A 198 -6.43 -7.91 -13.51
N ALA A 199 -6.14 -7.00 -12.60
CA ALA A 199 -5.16 -7.16 -11.54
C ALA A 199 -5.87 -7.50 -10.22
N LEU A 200 -5.31 -8.44 -9.48
CA LEU A 200 -5.73 -8.82 -8.13
C LEU A 200 -4.67 -8.34 -7.15
N VAL A 201 -5.06 -7.48 -6.21
CA VAL A 201 -4.20 -7.02 -5.12
C VAL A 201 -4.67 -7.64 -3.82
N ILE A 202 -3.87 -8.52 -3.24
CA ILE A 202 -4.17 -9.22 -1.98
C ILE A 202 -3.37 -8.56 -0.86
N GLY A 203 -4.08 -7.83 0.00
CA GLY A 203 -3.49 -7.10 1.12
C GLY A 203 -3.28 -7.96 2.36
N CYS A 204 -2.27 -7.61 3.14
CA CYS A 204 -2.02 -8.20 4.46
C CYS A 204 -2.79 -7.46 5.57
N GLN A 205 -2.84 -8.07 6.76
CA GLN A 205 -3.47 -7.44 7.92
C GLN A 205 -2.61 -6.30 8.51
N THR A 206 -1.30 -6.52 8.63
CA THR A 206 -0.41 -5.64 9.41
C THR A 206 -0.19 -4.27 8.79
N PHE A 207 -0.15 -4.17 7.45
CA PHE A 207 0.07 -2.93 6.70
C PHE A 207 -0.84 -2.86 5.47
N PRO A 208 -2.17 -2.79 5.63
CA PRO A 208 -3.11 -2.97 4.53
C PRO A 208 -2.91 -1.96 3.39
N THR A 209 -2.80 -0.67 3.67
CA THR A 209 -2.61 0.37 2.65
C THR A 209 -1.18 0.44 2.15
N TRP A 210 -0.20 0.44 3.06
CA TRP A 210 1.22 0.60 2.74
C TRP A 210 1.73 -0.47 1.75
N ASN A 211 1.33 -1.72 1.93
CA ASN A 211 1.71 -2.83 1.05
C ASN A 211 0.85 -2.91 -0.23
N SER A 212 -0.44 -2.55 -0.16
CA SER A 212 -1.33 -2.69 -1.32
C SER A 212 -1.22 -1.54 -2.32
N TYR A 213 -0.84 -0.33 -1.90
CA TYR A 213 -0.83 0.85 -2.77
C TYR A 213 0.12 0.74 -3.96
N PRO A 214 1.35 0.21 -3.85
CA PRO A 214 2.21 0.06 -5.03
C PRO A 214 1.55 -0.73 -6.15
N GLY A 215 1.05 -1.93 -5.87
CA GLY A 215 0.39 -2.78 -6.85
C GLY A 215 -0.92 -2.21 -7.37
N LEU A 216 -1.74 -1.62 -6.49
CA LEU A 216 -2.99 -0.96 -6.83
C LEU A 216 -2.78 0.22 -7.78
N PHE A 217 -1.94 1.17 -7.40
CA PHE A 217 -1.73 2.39 -8.17
C PHE A 217 -0.94 2.15 -9.46
N ALA A 218 0.06 1.26 -9.46
CA ALA A 218 0.78 0.89 -10.67
C ALA A 218 -0.14 0.19 -11.69
N SER A 219 -0.98 -0.75 -11.23
CA SER A 219 -1.92 -1.46 -12.10
C SER A 219 -2.94 -0.50 -12.72
N LEU A 220 -3.53 0.39 -11.93
CA LEU A 220 -4.47 1.40 -12.43
C LEU A 220 -3.80 2.37 -13.40
N ALA A 221 -2.63 2.91 -13.08
CA ALA A 221 -1.90 3.86 -13.93
C ALA A 221 -1.61 3.27 -15.31
N THR A 222 -1.25 1.99 -15.37
CA THR A 222 -0.95 1.28 -16.62
C THR A 222 -2.18 0.77 -17.37
N GLY A 223 -3.39 1.05 -16.87
CA GLY A 223 -4.66 0.81 -17.54
C GLY A 223 -5.33 -0.53 -17.20
N ASN A 224 -4.81 -1.28 -16.24
CA ASN A 224 -5.47 -2.48 -15.73
C ASN A 224 -6.60 -2.10 -14.79
N THR A 225 -7.67 -2.88 -14.75
CA THR A 225 -8.67 -2.82 -13.69
C THR A 225 -8.17 -3.59 -12.47
N VAL A 226 -8.66 -3.27 -11.27
CA VAL A 226 -8.13 -3.86 -10.05
C VAL A 226 -9.24 -4.38 -9.15
N ILE A 227 -9.10 -5.64 -8.72
CA ILE A 227 -9.85 -6.22 -7.62
C ILE A 227 -8.95 -6.18 -6.38
N VAL A 228 -9.38 -5.43 -5.37
CA VAL A 228 -8.68 -5.31 -4.09
C VAL A 228 -9.27 -6.32 -3.11
N LYS A 229 -8.45 -7.27 -2.69
CA LYS A 229 -8.80 -8.33 -1.74
C LYS A 229 -8.07 -8.08 -0.41
N PRO A 230 -8.69 -7.38 0.55
CA PRO A 230 -8.11 -7.15 1.86
C PRO A 230 -8.01 -8.44 2.68
N HIS A 231 -7.17 -8.43 3.72
CA HIS A 231 -7.24 -9.44 4.76
C HIS A 231 -8.58 -9.32 5.51
N PRO A 232 -9.28 -10.42 5.86
CA PRO A 232 -10.60 -10.36 6.52
C PRO A 232 -10.60 -9.55 7.84
N GLY A 233 -9.47 -9.55 8.56
CA GLY A 233 -9.30 -8.76 9.79
C GLY A 233 -8.91 -7.30 9.57
N ALA A 234 -8.69 -6.85 8.32
CA ALA A 234 -8.30 -5.47 7.99
C ALA A 234 -8.89 -5.01 6.65
N THR A 235 -10.21 -5.06 6.54
CA THR A 235 -10.96 -4.67 5.35
C THR A 235 -11.15 -3.16 5.26
N LEU A 236 -11.47 -2.50 6.37
CA LEU A 236 -11.85 -1.08 6.40
C LEU A 236 -10.86 -0.14 5.71
N PRO A 237 -9.53 -0.20 5.92
CA PRO A 237 -8.60 0.73 5.29
C PRO A 237 -8.63 0.66 3.76
N LEU A 238 -8.74 -0.53 3.20
CA LEU A 238 -8.82 -0.72 1.75
C LEU A 238 -10.22 -0.45 1.21
N ALA A 239 -11.28 -0.68 1.98
CA ALA A 239 -12.65 -0.29 1.62
C ALA A 239 -12.77 1.24 1.48
N LEU A 240 -12.17 2.02 2.40
CA LEU A 240 -12.09 3.49 2.32
C LEU A 240 -11.34 3.94 1.04
N THR A 241 -10.25 3.26 0.72
CA THR A 241 -9.47 3.54 -0.49
C THR A 241 -10.28 3.26 -1.76
N VAL A 242 -10.94 2.10 -1.83
CA VAL A 242 -11.81 1.71 -2.95
C VAL A 242 -12.97 2.70 -3.11
N ALA A 243 -13.60 3.15 -2.02
CA ALA A 243 -14.67 4.14 -2.06
C ALA A 243 -14.21 5.45 -2.73
N VAL A 244 -13.06 6.00 -2.29
CA VAL A 244 -12.49 7.24 -2.88
C VAL A 244 -12.21 7.08 -4.37
N LEU A 245 -11.65 5.94 -4.79
CA LEU A 245 -11.37 5.68 -6.21
C LEU A 245 -12.66 5.55 -7.02
N ARG A 246 -13.66 4.79 -6.54
CA ARG A 246 -14.95 4.59 -7.22
C ARG A 246 -15.74 5.89 -7.38
N ASP A 247 -15.73 6.76 -6.37
CA ASP A 247 -16.38 8.07 -6.43
C ASP A 247 -15.71 8.97 -7.47
N LEU A 248 -14.38 9.02 -7.48
CA LEU A 248 -13.63 9.77 -8.49
C LEU A 248 -13.86 9.26 -9.92
N LEU A 249 -13.91 7.94 -10.11
CA LEU A 249 -14.24 7.35 -11.41
C LEU A 249 -15.59 7.83 -11.90
N ALA A 250 -16.61 7.79 -11.04
CA ALA A 250 -17.95 8.26 -11.38
C ALA A 250 -18.00 9.76 -11.68
N GLU A 251 -17.31 10.59 -10.88
CA GLU A 251 -17.20 12.04 -11.14
C GLU A 251 -16.59 12.34 -12.51
N GLN A 252 -15.71 11.47 -13.01
CA GLN A 252 -15.10 11.59 -14.32
C GLN A 252 -15.87 10.88 -15.44
N GLY A 253 -17.08 10.35 -15.15
CA GLY A 253 -17.90 9.61 -16.13
C GLY A 253 -17.31 8.26 -16.53
N LEU A 254 -16.44 7.67 -15.69
CA LEU A 254 -15.84 6.37 -15.91
C LEU A 254 -16.54 5.27 -15.10
N PRO A 255 -16.48 4.01 -15.54
CA PRO A 255 -17.09 2.91 -14.80
C PRO A 255 -16.46 2.78 -13.40
N ARG A 256 -17.31 2.70 -12.37
CA ARG A 256 -16.86 2.46 -10.99
C ARG A 256 -16.13 1.13 -10.84
N ASP A 257 -16.50 0.12 -11.64
CA ASP A 257 -15.98 -1.24 -11.57
C ASP A 257 -14.54 -1.41 -12.13
N VAL A 258 -13.90 -0.30 -12.51
CA VAL A 258 -12.44 -0.24 -12.67
C VAL A 258 -11.72 -0.65 -11.37
N VAL A 259 -12.34 -0.37 -10.20
CA VAL A 259 -11.85 -0.79 -8.89
C VAL A 259 -12.97 -1.46 -8.12
N LEU A 260 -12.73 -2.69 -7.69
CA LEU A 260 -13.68 -3.50 -6.91
C LEU A 260 -13.06 -3.93 -5.58
N LEU A 261 -13.91 -4.12 -4.57
CA LEU A 261 -13.56 -4.69 -3.27
C LEU A 261 -13.97 -6.17 -3.26
N ALA A 262 -13.07 -7.07 -2.93
CA ALA A 262 -13.35 -8.48 -2.70
C ALA A 262 -13.27 -8.79 -1.21
N ALA A 263 -14.25 -8.30 -0.43
CA ALA A 263 -14.36 -8.62 0.97
C ALA A 263 -14.79 -10.08 1.15
N ASP A 264 -14.17 -10.78 2.08
CA ASP A 264 -14.46 -12.18 2.40
C ASP A 264 -14.35 -12.45 3.92
N SER A 265 -14.56 -13.69 4.30
CA SER A 265 -14.30 -14.18 5.67
C SER A 265 -13.31 -15.34 5.64
N ALA A 266 -12.80 -15.71 6.81
CA ALA A 266 -11.89 -16.85 6.95
C ALA A 266 -12.56 -18.19 6.58
N GLU A 267 -13.89 -18.29 6.80
CA GLU A 267 -14.69 -19.49 6.51
C GLU A 267 -15.02 -19.63 5.01
N ALA A 268 -15.06 -18.50 4.27
CA ALA A 268 -15.38 -18.47 2.85
C ALA A 268 -14.39 -17.56 2.09
N PRO A 269 -13.13 -17.96 1.95
CA PRO A 269 -12.08 -17.14 1.36
C PRO A 269 -12.23 -17.05 -0.18
N LEU A 270 -12.25 -15.83 -0.71
CA LEU A 270 -12.30 -15.55 -2.16
C LEU A 270 -10.94 -15.63 -2.86
N ALA A 271 -9.85 -15.46 -2.12
CA ALA A 271 -8.50 -15.39 -2.70
C ALA A 271 -8.14 -16.60 -3.56
N PRO A 272 -8.43 -17.86 -3.18
CA PRO A 272 -8.11 -19.04 -4.00
C PRO A 272 -8.80 -19.05 -5.36
N ASP A 273 -10.06 -18.63 -5.42
CA ASP A 273 -10.83 -18.61 -6.67
C ASP A 273 -10.40 -17.47 -7.58
N LEU A 274 -10.17 -16.28 -7.01
CA LEU A 274 -9.63 -15.12 -7.74
C LEU A 274 -8.23 -15.41 -8.33
N VAL A 275 -7.32 -16.03 -7.56
CA VAL A 275 -5.96 -16.36 -8.02
C VAL A 275 -5.98 -17.36 -9.18
N ARG A 276 -6.89 -18.35 -9.15
CA ARG A 276 -7.02 -19.35 -10.22
C ARG A 276 -7.79 -18.86 -11.43
N HIS A 277 -8.45 -17.73 -11.33
CA HIS A 277 -9.33 -17.26 -12.39
C HIS A 277 -8.54 -16.88 -13.64
N PRO A 278 -8.86 -17.44 -14.84
CA PRO A 278 -8.05 -17.30 -16.06
C PRO A 278 -7.98 -15.86 -16.60
N ALA A 279 -8.93 -15.00 -16.25
CA ALA A 279 -8.94 -13.59 -16.64
C ALA A 279 -8.11 -12.69 -15.72
N VAL A 280 -7.67 -13.17 -14.56
CA VAL A 280 -6.73 -12.44 -13.70
C VAL A 280 -5.34 -12.52 -14.33
N ALA A 281 -4.83 -11.37 -14.75
CA ALA A 281 -3.59 -11.25 -15.51
C ALA A 281 -2.39 -10.81 -14.65
N ILE A 282 -2.66 -10.25 -13.48
CA ILE A 282 -1.66 -9.80 -12.49
C ILE A 282 -2.15 -10.22 -11.10
N VAL A 283 -1.25 -10.77 -10.29
CA VAL A 283 -1.48 -10.98 -8.85
C VAL A 283 -0.36 -10.28 -8.09
N ASP A 284 -0.73 -9.35 -7.22
CA ASP A 284 0.15 -8.68 -6.28
C ASP A 284 -0.26 -9.13 -4.87
N TYR A 285 0.62 -9.82 -4.19
CA TYR A 285 0.33 -10.47 -2.91
C TYR A 285 1.31 -10.04 -1.83
N THR A 286 0.80 -9.64 -0.69
CA THR A 286 1.58 -9.47 0.54
C THR A 286 1.01 -10.35 1.64
N GLY A 287 1.84 -11.17 2.28
CA GLY A 287 1.40 -12.03 3.38
C GLY A 287 2.37 -13.16 3.71
N SER A 288 1.83 -14.31 4.17
CA SER A 288 2.65 -15.45 4.58
C SER A 288 3.38 -16.10 3.41
N THR A 289 4.59 -16.61 3.67
CA THR A 289 5.39 -17.37 2.69
C THR A 289 4.66 -18.62 2.17
N THR A 290 3.90 -19.30 3.04
CA THR A 290 3.14 -20.48 2.66
C THR A 290 2.09 -20.17 1.60
N PHE A 291 1.28 -19.12 1.82
CA PHE A 291 0.27 -18.74 0.85
C PHE A 291 0.88 -18.09 -0.40
N GLY A 292 2.00 -17.34 -0.27
CA GLY A 292 2.75 -16.82 -1.42
C GLY A 292 3.28 -17.92 -2.34
N ALA A 293 3.82 -18.99 -1.77
CA ALA A 293 4.21 -20.18 -2.53
C ALA A 293 3.01 -20.82 -3.25
N TRP A 294 1.86 -20.89 -2.59
CA TRP A 294 0.63 -21.40 -3.18
C TRP A 294 0.15 -20.49 -4.34
N VAL A 295 0.17 -19.17 -4.17
CA VAL A 295 -0.18 -18.20 -5.24
C VAL A 295 0.69 -18.42 -6.47
N ARG A 296 2.02 -18.49 -6.31
CA ARG A 296 2.94 -18.75 -7.43
C ARG A 296 2.65 -20.05 -8.17
N ALA A 297 2.20 -21.07 -7.45
CA ALA A 297 1.89 -22.37 -8.04
C ALA A 297 0.53 -22.42 -8.77
N HIS A 298 -0.42 -21.51 -8.42
CA HIS A 298 -1.80 -21.64 -8.89
C HIS A 298 -2.31 -20.45 -9.72
N ALA A 299 -1.53 -19.37 -9.87
CA ALA A 299 -1.93 -18.18 -10.62
C ALA A 299 -1.92 -18.34 -12.16
N GLY A 300 -1.77 -19.55 -12.66
CA GLY A 300 -1.81 -19.85 -14.08
C GLY A 300 -0.79 -19.03 -14.90
N THR A 301 -1.27 -18.21 -15.83
CA THR A 301 -0.43 -17.35 -16.69
C THR A 301 -0.30 -15.92 -16.16
N ALA A 302 -0.89 -15.60 -15.00
CA ALA A 302 -0.80 -14.28 -14.42
C ALA A 302 0.65 -13.90 -14.07
N ARG A 303 0.97 -12.62 -14.19
CA ARG A 303 2.21 -12.09 -13.64
C ARG A 303 2.05 -11.99 -12.12
N VAL A 304 2.91 -12.70 -11.39
CA VAL A 304 2.85 -12.75 -9.93
C VAL A 304 3.97 -11.93 -9.31
N TYR A 305 3.60 -11.11 -8.34
CA TYR A 305 4.49 -10.40 -7.43
C TYR A 305 4.12 -10.81 -6.01
N THR A 306 5.12 -11.22 -5.21
CA THR A 306 4.90 -11.61 -3.82
C THR A 306 5.85 -10.86 -2.91
N GLU A 307 5.30 -10.31 -1.84
CA GLU A 307 6.03 -9.78 -0.70
C GLU A 307 5.68 -10.64 0.52
N GLU A 308 6.68 -11.34 1.05
CA GLU A 308 6.48 -12.38 2.06
C GLU A 308 7.25 -12.05 3.34
N ALA A 309 7.11 -12.89 4.38
CA ALA A 309 7.87 -12.74 5.60
C ALA A 309 9.37 -12.83 5.34
N GLY A 310 10.12 -11.91 5.94
CA GLY A 310 11.58 -11.92 5.91
C GLY A 310 12.15 -12.50 7.20
N VAL A 311 13.41 -12.98 7.14
CA VAL A 311 14.27 -13.21 8.30
C VAL A 311 15.38 -12.17 8.23
N ASN A 312 15.17 -11.03 8.91
CA ASN A 312 16.09 -9.90 8.80
C ASN A 312 17.23 -10.04 9.81
N ALA A 313 18.46 -10.03 9.32
CA ALA A 313 19.64 -10.14 10.12
C ALA A 313 20.42 -8.83 10.19
N ILE A 314 20.92 -8.49 11.39
CA ILE A 314 21.82 -7.37 11.62
C ILE A 314 23.19 -7.95 11.99
N VAL A 315 24.25 -7.51 11.31
CA VAL A 315 25.63 -7.89 11.62
C VAL A 315 26.31 -6.70 12.26
N ILE A 316 26.74 -6.84 13.52
CA ILE A 316 27.45 -5.81 14.28
C ILE A 316 28.92 -6.17 14.31
N ALA A 317 29.77 -5.45 13.57
CA ALA A 317 31.22 -5.68 13.56
C ALA A 317 31.96 -4.73 14.50
N ALA A 318 31.51 -3.48 14.60
CA ALA A 318 32.03 -2.44 15.49
C ALA A 318 31.02 -1.30 15.57
N THR A 319 31.18 -0.37 16.51
CA THR A 319 30.41 0.88 16.57
C THR A 319 31.24 2.01 17.20
N ASP A 320 31.03 3.22 16.71
CA ASP A 320 31.57 4.45 17.30
C ASP A 320 30.58 5.16 18.24
N ASP A 321 29.37 4.59 18.39
CA ASP A 321 28.34 5.03 19.32
C ASP A 321 27.54 3.82 19.85
N LEU A 322 28.02 3.20 20.91
CA LEU A 322 27.41 2.03 21.53
C LEU A 322 26.01 2.34 22.07
N ALA A 323 25.87 3.47 22.76
CA ALA A 323 24.58 3.87 23.35
C ALA A 323 23.52 4.14 22.28
N GLY A 324 23.87 4.88 21.23
CA GLY A 324 22.99 5.16 20.09
C GLY A 324 22.62 3.91 19.32
N MET A 325 23.56 2.99 19.09
CA MET A 325 23.31 1.69 18.47
C MET A 325 22.29 0.87 19.29
N CYS A 326 22.50 0.74 20.60
CA CYS A 326 21.59 0.00 21.47
C CYS A 326 20.19 0.64 21.50
N ALA A 327 20.11 1.97 21.56
CA ALA A 327 18.82 2.68 21.51
C ALA A 327 18.09 2.49 20.18
N ASN A 328 18.78 2.52 19.05
CA ASN A 328 18.21 2.26 17.73
C ASN A 328 17.70 0.83 17.59
N LEU A 329 18.49 -0.15 18.04
CA LEU A 329 18.07 -1.55 18.05
C LEU A 329 16.90 -1.80 18.99
N ALA A 330 16.89 -1.20 20.18
CA ALA A 330 15.76 -1.27 21.10
C ALA A 330 14.46 -0.78 20.46
N PHE A 331 14.51 0.37 19.78
CA PHE A 331 13.36 0.89 19.05
C PHE A 331 12.91 -0.04 17.92
N SER A 332 13.86 -0.51 17.09
CA SER A 332 13.57 -1.37 15.93
C SER A 332 12.97 -2.72 16.34
N LEU A 333 13.41 -3.30 17.46
CA LEU A 333 12.90 -4.57 18.00
C LEU A 333 11.52 -4.40 18.67
N SER A 334 11.27 -3.22 19.30
CA SER A 334 10.04 -2.97 20.06
C SER A 334 8.91 -2.43 19.20
N LEU A 335 9.22 -1.77 18.08
CA LEU A 335 8.23 -1.11 17.23
C LEU A 335 7.20 -2.12 16.74
N TYR A 336 5.93 -1.83 17.02
CA TYR A 336 4.77 -2.66 16.69
C TYR A 336 4.92 -4.12 17.16
N SER A 337 5.62 -4.33 18.29
CA SER A 337 5.90 -5.66 18.86
C SER A 337 6.53 -6.65 17.87
N GLY A 338 7.33 -6.15 16.93
CA GLY A 338 7.97 -6.97 15.89
C GLY A 338 7.04 -7.50 14.81
N GLN A 339 5.78 -7.05 14.72
CA GLN A 339 4.78 -7.51 13.75
C GLN A 339 4.98 -6.90 12.35
N MET A 340 6.24 -6.76 11.93
CA MET A 340 6.62 -6.21 10.62
C MET A 340 7.46 -7.21 9.84
N CYS A 341 7.27 -7.26 8.52
CA CYS A 341 8.14 -8.03 7.63
C CYS A 341 9.61 -7.57 7.69
N THR A 342 9.86 -6.34 8.11
CA THR A 342 11.18 -5.70 8.24
C THR A 342 11.74 -5.73 9.66
N ALA A 343 11.03 -6.28 10.65
CA ALA A 343 11.52 -6.37 12.02
C ALA A 343 12.83 -7.18 12.08
N PRO A 344 13.87 -6.73 12.81
CA PRO A 344 15.05 -7.52 13.04
C PRO A 344 14.72 -8.81 13.80
N GLN A 345 15.24 -9.93 13.34
CA GLN A 345 15.03 -11.25 13.97
C GLN A 345 16.32 -11.85 14.49
N ASP A 346 17.41 -11.67 13.75
CA ASP A 346 18.72 -12.15 14.14
C ASP A 346 19.71 -10.97 14.31
N ILE A 347 20.43 -10.94 15.43
CA ILE A 347 21.52 -10.00 15.67
C ILE A 347 22.80 -10.80 15.84
N LEU A 348 23.68 -10.70 14.85
CA LEU A 348 24.94 -11.43 14.79
C LEU A 348 26.07 -10.53 15.32
N VAL A 349 26.71 -10.97 16.38
CA VAL A 349 27.85 -10.30 17.01
C VAL A 349 29.04 -11.27 17.02
N PRO A 350 30.30 -10.84 16.74
CA PRO A 350 31.46 -11.68 16.85
C PRO A 350 31.57 -12.32 18.23
N ARG A 351 31.99 -13.60 18.27
CA ARG A 351 32.14 -14.34 19.54
C ARG A 351 33.06 -13.64 20.50
N ASP A 352 34.16 -13.04 19.98
CA ASP A 352 35.16 -12.36 20.75
C ASP A 352 34.80 -10.93 21.14
N GLY A 353 33.58 -10.46 20.74
CA GLY A 353 33.11 -9.11 20.99
C GLY A 353 33.41 -8.12 19.87
N ILE A 354 33.23 -6.84 20.16
CA ILE A 354 33.39 -5.74 19.20
C ILE A 354 34.16 -4.57 19.80
N GLU A 355 34.82 -3.79 18.95
CA GLU A 355 35.38 -2.49 19.34
C GLU A 355 34.26 -1.41 19.33
N THR A 356 34.28 -0.57 20.37
CA THR A 356 33.31 0.52 20.53
C THR A 356 34.01 1.81 20.97
N ASN A 357 33.27 2.93 20.97
CA ASN A 357 33.74 4.21 21.55
C ASN A 357 34.03 4.12 23.06
N GLU A 358 33.54 3.07 23.74
CA GLU A 358 33.77 2.82 25.16
C GLU A 358 34.85 1.73 25.40
N GLY A 359 35.60 1.35 24.38
CA GLY A 359 36.56 0.24 24.37
C GLY A 359 35.92 -1.07 23.93
N HIS A 360 36.67 -2.16 24.08
CA HIS A 360 36.20 -3.50 23.70
C HIS A 360 35.03 -3.95 24.57
N LYS A 361 33.98 -4.48 23.92
CA LYS A 361 32.80 -5.08 24.58
C LYS A 361 32.67 -6.54 24.14
N SER A 362 32.57 -7.43 25.10
CA SER A 362 32.28 -8.84 24.83
C SER A 362 30.90 -9.05 24.23
N PHE A 363 30.68 -10.21 23.62
CA PHE A 363 29.36 -10.63 23.11
C PHE A 363 28.25 -10.45 24.18
N ALA A 364 28.51 -10.86 25.42
CA ALA A 364 27.55 -10.76 26.52
C ALA A 364 27.22 -9.30 26.90
N GLU A 365 28.21 -8.43 26.89
CA GLU A 365 28.05 -7.00 27.22
C GLU A 365 27.22 -6.29 26.12
N VAL A 366 27.41 -6.63 24.84
CA VAL A 366 26.61 -6.09 23.74
C VAL A 366 25.16 -6.52 23.91
N GLY A 367 24.91 -7.80 24.15
CA GLY A 367 23.55 -8.32 24.39
C GLY A 367 22.87 -7.67 25.59
N ALA A 368 23.59 -7.53 26.71
CA ALA A 368 23.09 -6.85 27.91
C ALA A 368 22.80 -5.36 27.67
N GLY A 369 23.64 -4.69 26.87
CA GLY A 369 23.40 -3.29 26.47
C GLY A 369 22.09 -3.10 25.67
N ILE A 370 21.83 -3.99 24.70
CA ILE A 370 20.59 -3.97 23.92
C ILE A 370 19.38 -4.26 24.83
N ALA A 371 19.45 -5.26 25.71
CA ALA A 371 18.37 -5.59 26.63
C ALA A 371 18.05 -4.41 27.58
N ALA A 372 19.09 -3.81 28.18
CA ALA A 372 18.93 -2.64 29.04
C ALA A 372 18.31 -1.44 28.31
N ALA A 373 18.63 -1.25 27.02
CA ALA A 373 18.02 -0.20 26.20
C ALA A 373 16.55 -0.46 25.93
N ILE A 374 16.14 -1.73 25.71
CA ILE A 374 14.73 -2.12 25.57
C ILE A 374 13.97 -1.83 26.87
N ASP A 375 14.51 -2.26 28.02
CA ASP A 375 13.89 -2.03 29.33
C ASP A 375 13.70 -0.54 29.59
N ALA A 376 14.72 0.29 29.30
CA ALA A 376 14.66 1.74 29.46
C ALA A 376 13.64 2.38 28.50
N LEU A 377 13.56 1.91 27.25
CA LEU A 377 12.60 2.41 26.25
C LEU A 377 11.16 2.15 26.67
N LEU A 378 10.89 0.97 27.21
CA LEU A 378 9.55 0.49 27.54
C LEU A 378 9.16 0.69 29.02
N ALA A 379 10.01 1.32 29.82
CA ALA A 379 9.77 1.56 31.26
C ALA A 379 8.50 2.38 31.56
N ASP A 380 8.16 3.32 30.68
CA ASP A 380 6.92 4.11 30.77
C ASP A 380 5.80 3.40 30.02
N PRO A 381 4.67 3.02 30.69
CA PRO A 381 3.59 2.26 30.04
C PRO A 381 2.91 2.99 28.87
N ALA A 382 2.80 4.32 28.91
CA ALA A 382 2.17 5.08 27.85
C ALA A 382 3.07 5.12 26.61
N ARG A 383 4.38 5.27 26.82
CA ARG A 383 5.37 5.18 25.75
C ARG A 383 5.45 3.76 25.17
N ALA A 384 5.43 2.73 26.01
CA ALA A 384 5.40 1.33 25.59
C ALA A 384 4.18 1.04 24.71
N ALA A 385 2.98 1.44 25.13
CA ALA A 385 1.76 1.30 24.33
C ALA A 385 1.85 2.05 22.99
N GLY A 386 2.47 3.24 22.97
CA GLY A 386 2.68 4.02 21.76
C GLY A 386 3.70 3.44 20.78
N ILE A 387 4.63 2.59 21.26
CA ILE A 387 5.65 1.92 20.44
C ILE A 387 5.17 0.52 20.02
N CYS A 388 4.75 -0.29 21.00
CA CYS A 388 4.43 -1.71 20.77
C CYS A 388 3.09 -1.92 20.06
N GLY A 389 2.12 -1.03 20.25
CA GLY A 389 0.76 -1.27 19.76
C GLY A 389 0.11 -2.47 20.43
N ALA A 390 -0.90 -3.06 19.78
CA ALA A 390 -1.57 -4.28 20.18
C ALA A 390 -1.22 -5.44 19.24
N ILE A 391 -1.28 -6.69 19.76
CA ILE A 391 -1.02 -7.89 18.96
C ILE A 391 -2.24 -8.17 18.08
N ALA A 392 -2.04 -8.19 16.77
CA ALA A 392 -3.11 -8.43 15.79
C ALA A 392 -3.54 -9.91 15.74
N ASN A 393 -2.57 -10.82 15.87
CA ASN A 393 -2.80 -12.26 15.89
C ASN A 393 -2.11 -12.88 17.12
N PRO A 394 -2.87 -13.14 18.19
CA PRO A 394 -2.30 -13.66 19.45
C PRO A 394 -2.04 -15.18 19.45
N ALA A 395 -2.25 -15.92 18.34
CA ALA A 395 -2.10 -17.36 18.24
C ALA A 395 -0.64 -17.83 18.14
#